data_7791aa2c9e337b7ff308f3310ebcbdb0
#
_entry.id   7791aa2c9e337b7ff308f3310ebcbdb0
#
_cell.length_a   1.000
_cell.length_b   1.000
_cell.length_c   1.000
_cell.angle_alpha   90.00
_cell.angle_beta   90.00
_cell.angle_gamma   90.00
#
_symmetry.space_group_name_H-M   'P 1'
#
loop_
_entity.id
_entity.type
_entity.pdbx_description
1 polymer ?
#
loop_
_entity_poly.entity_id
_entity_poly.type
_entity_poly.pdbx_seq_one_letter_code
_entity_poly.pdbx_strand_id
1 'polypeptide(L)'
;PATGESLYAFTPASGPDCRARMALARQASLTLRDVPMAQRLDALDALLAYLEKKQEWLLDRIVAESGRSRGDAMLSDIFQLTEDCLWLRHHAAKVLADESVPTPITLMGKQCRILYQSRGVVVVISPWNLPLAIGMTAAMFAFMAGNAVVLKPSEHTPMVQALEEI
;
A
#
# COMPACT_ATOMS: atom_id res chain seq x y z
N PRO A 1 18.50 -9.95 -12.67
CA PRO A 1 19.85 -9.63 -12.18
C PRO A 1 20.84 -10.77 -12.39
N ALA A 2 20.41 -12.03 -12.22
CA ALA A 2 21.31 -13.18 -12.29
C ALA A 2 21.90 -13.42 -13.70
N THR A 3 21.15 -13.12 -14.74
CA THR A 3 21.55 -13.35 -16.14
C THR A 3 22.16 -12.12 -16.81
N GLY A 4 21.90 -10.92 -16.28
CA GLY A 4 22.27 -9.66 -16.93
C GLY A 4 21.43 -9.30 -18.16
N GLU A 5 20.39 -10.07 -18.47
CA GLU A 5 19.45 -9.76 -19.54
C GLU A 5 18.55 -8.58 -19.18
N SER A 6 18.28 -7.72 -20.17
CA SER A 6 17.34 -6.62 -20.00
C SER A 6 15.92 -7.16 -20.05
N LEU A 7 15.18 -7.05 -18.96
CA LEU A 7 13.77 -7.48 -18.88
C LEU A 7 12.84 -6.43 -19.49
N TYR A 8 13.12 -5.15 -19.24
CA TYR A 8 12.41 -3.98 -19.79
C TYR A 8 13.22 -2.72 -19.53
N ALA A 9 12.80 -1.62 -20.14
CA ALA A 9 13.38 -0.31 -19.90
C ALA A 9 12.28 0.66 -19.44
N PHE A 10 12.59 1.52 -18.50
CA PHE A 10 11.69 2.60 -18.08
C PHE A 10 12.47 3.91 -17.94
N THR A 11 11.77 5.01 -18.12
CA THR A 11 12.35 6.34 -17.92
C THR A 11 12.09 6.76 -16.47
N PRO A 12 13.12 7.03 -15.68
CA PRO A 12 12.94 7.54 -14.32
C PRO A 12 12.14 8.84 -14.32
N ALA A 13 11.26 8.99 -13.34
CA ALA A 13 10.47 10.21 -13.18
C ALA A 13 11.37 11.42 -12.96
N SER A 14 11.16 12.48 -13.73
CA SER A 14 11.86 13.75 -13.56
C SER A 14 11.37 14.52 -12.33
N GLY A 15 12.10 15.55 -11.93
CA GLY A 15 11.64 16.44 -10.85
C GLY A 15 10.27 17.08 -11.11
N PRO A 16 9.95 17.58 -12.34
CA PRO A 16 8.62 18.00 -12.72
C PRO A 16 7.56 16.91 -12.56
N ASP A 17 7.83 15.67 -13.01
CA ASP A 17 6.88 14.55 -12.90
C ASP A 17 6.58 14.22 -11.43
N CYS A 18 7.60 14.19 -10.58
CA CYS A 18 7.42 13.99 -9.15
C CYS A 18 6.53 15.06 -8.52
N ARG A 19 6.73 16.34 -8.90
CA ARG A 19 5.87 17.45 -8.43
C ARG A 19 4.43 17.31 -8.91
N ALA A 20 4.23 16.93 -10.17
CA ALA A 20 2.90 16.71 -10.73
C ALA A 20 2.16 15.57 -10.02
N ARG A 21 2.81 14.42 -9.83
CA ARG A 21 2.24 13.28 -9.08
C ARG A 21 1.92 13.66 -7.62
N MET A 22 2.79 14.42 -6.96
CA MET A 22 2.54 14.92 -5.61
C MET A 22 1.35 15.89 -5.57
N ALA A 23 1.16 16.74 -6.59
CA ALA A 23 0.00 17.63 -6.67
C ALA A 23 -1.30 16.82 -6.84
N LEU A 24 -1.31 15.81 -7.71
CA LEU A 24 -2.44 14.90 -7.89
C LEU A 24 -2.77 14.15 -6.59
N ALA A 25 -1.76 13.63 -5.89
CA ALA A 25 -1.95 12.94 -4.61
C ALA A 25 -2.55 13.87 -3.56
N ARG A 26 -2.11 15.13 -3.48
CA ARG A 26 -2.70 16.14 -2.58
C ARG A 26 -4.16 16.40 -2.91
N GLN A 27 -4.50 16.51 -4.18
CA GLN A 27 -5.89 16.67 -4.60
C GLN A 27 -6.74 15.45 -4.25
N ALA A 28 -6.27 14.24 -4.56
CA ALA A 28 -6.94 12.99 -4.23
C ALA A 28 -7.14 12.82 -2.72
N SER A 29 -6.19 13.25 -1.89
CA SER A 29 -6.27 13.13 -0.44
C SER A 29 -7.47 13.88 0.16
N LEU A 30 -7.91 14.96 -0.47
CA LEU A 30 -9.09 15.72 -0.03
C LEU A 30 -10.38 14.93 -0.17
N THR A 31 -10.44 14.02 -1.13
CA THR A 31 -11.58 13.11 -1.32
C THR A 31 -11.43 11.83 -0.51
N LEU A 32 -10.23 11.23 -0.51
CA LEU A 32 -9.98 9.95 0.14
C LEU A 32 -10.21 9.95 1.65
N ARG A 33 -9.95 11.07 2.32
CA ARG A 33 -10.19 11.20 3.76
C ARG A 33 -11.67 10.96 4.13
N ASP A 34 -12.59 11.29 3.23
CA ASP A 34 -14.03 11.23 3.45
C ASP A 34 -14.66 9.93 2.85
N VAL A 35 -13.85 9.08 2.18
CA VAL A 35 -14.30 7.79 1.65
C VAL A 35 -14.65 6.86 2.82
N PRO A 36 -15.88 6.31 2.85
CA PRO A 36 -16.30 5.38 3.89
C PRO A 36 -15.42 4.13 3.96
N MET A 37 -15.26 3.57 5.17
CA MET A 37 -14.47 2.35 5.39
C MET A 37 -14.94 1.20 4.48
N ALA A 38 -16.23 1.04 4.26
CA ALA A 38 -16.76 -0.01 3.38
C ALA A 38 -16.18 0.07 1.96
N GLN A 39 -16.13 1.26 1.36
CA GLN A 39 -15.55 1.43 0.02
C GLN A 39 -14.03 1.20 -0.01
N ARG A 40 -13.32 1.49 1.09
CA ARG A 40 -11.88 1.15 1.19
C ARG A 40 -11.68 -0.35 1.29
N LEU A 41 -12.59 -1.06 1.98
CA LEU A 41 -12.59 -2.53 2.04
C LEU A 41 -12.90 -3.15 0.67
N ASP A 42 -13.81 -2.57 -0.13
CA ASP A 42 -14.07 -3.02 -1.50
C ASP A 42 -12.80 -2.94 -2.38
N ALA A 43 -12.02 -1.88 -2.25
CA ALA A 43 -10.74 -1.75 -2.96
C ALA A 43 -9.72 -2.81 -2.50
N LEU A 44 -9.70 -3.11 -1.20
CA LEU A 44 -8.84 -4.16 -0.65
C LEU A 44 -9.27 -5.56 -1.14
N ASP A 45 -10.57 -5.83 -1.22
CA ASP A 45 -11.11 -7.09 -1.77
C ASP A 45 -10.77 -7.21 -3.27
N ALA A 46 -10.79 -6.12 -4.03
CA ALA A 46 -10.34 -6.10 -5.42
C ALA A 46 -8.85 -6.44 -5.56
N LEU A 47 -8.01 -5.93 -4.67
CA LEU A 47 -6.58 -6.28 -4.65
C LEU A 47 -6.38 -7.77 -4.32
N LEU A 48 -7.08 -8.32 -3.33
CA LEU A 48 -7.01 -9.74 -2.99
C LEU A 48 -7.40 -10.62 -4.19
N ALA A 49 -8.49 -10.29 -4.88
CA ALA A 49 -8.92 -11.00 -6.09
C ALA A 49 -7.89 -10.87 -7.24
N TYR A 50 -7.22 -9.72 -7.36
CA TYR A 50 -6.13 -9.53 -8.33
C TYR A 50 -4.93 -10.42 -7.99
N LEU A 51 -4.50 -10.45 -6.73
CA LEU A 51 -3.38 -11.28 -6.27
C LEU A 51 -3.65 -12.77 -6.55
N GLU A 52 -4.85 -13.25 -6.23
CA GLU A 52 -5.26 -14.63 -6.51
C GLU A 52 -5.22 -14.92 -8.02
N LYS A 53 -5.86 -14.08 -8.82
CA LYS A 53 -5.96 -14.27 -10.28
C LYS A 53 -4.61 -14.19 -11.00
N LYS A 54 -3.72 -13.32 -10.53
CA LYS A 54 -2.44 -13.01 -11.20
C LYS A 54 -1.24 -13.63 -10.49
N GLN A 55 -1.44 -14.48 -9.49
CA GLN A 55 -0.39 -15.05 -8.63
C GLN A 55 0.80 -15.59 -9.43
N GLU A 56 0.57 -16.45 -10.40
CA GLU A 56 1.64 -17.08 -11.19
C GLU A 56 2.44 -16.04 -11.98
N TRP A 57 1.75 -15.10 -12.61
CA TRP A 57 2.39 -14.02 -13.36
C TRP A 57 3.20 -13.08 -12.45
N LEU A 58 2.68 -12.74 -11.27
CA LEU A 58 3.40 -11.92 -10.27
C LEU A 58 4.67 -12.65 -9.79
N LEU A 59 4.57 -13.95 -9.52
CA LEU A 59 5.72 -14.77 -9.15
C LEU A 59 6.79 -14.78 -10.24
N ASP A 60 6.40 -14.93 -11.51
CA ASP A 60 7.34 -14.88 -12.63
C ASP A 60 8.07 -13.53 -12.67
N ARG A 61 7.38 -12.42 -12.44
CA ARG A 61 7.99 -11.08 -12.41
C ARG A 61 8.95 -10.92 -11.23
N ILE A 62 8.52 -11.31 -10.01
CA ILE A 62 9.38 -11.23 -8.81
C ILE A 62 10.65 -12.04 -9.00
N VAL A 63 10.55 -13.29 -9.50
CA VAL A 63 11.69 -14.16 -9.74
C VAL A 63 12.63 -13.57 -10.82
N ALA A 64 12.06 -13.08 -11.93
CA ALA A 64 12.86 -12.49 -13.01
C ALA A 64 13.63 -11.25 -12.55
N GLU A 65 13.00 -10.37 -11.76
CA GLU A 65 13.62 -9.12 -11.31
C GLU A 65 14.58 -9.30 -10.13
N SER A 66 14.26 -10.21 -9.19
CA SER A 66 15.04 -10.37 -7.95
C SER A 66 16.08 -11.50 -8.02
N GLY A 67 15.90 -12.49 -8.89
CA GLY A 67 16.72 -13.71 -8.94
C GLY A 67 16.45 -14.68 -7.77
N ARG A 68 15.40 -14.46 -6.99
CA ARG A 68 15.01 -15.32 -5.85
C ARG A 68 14.35 -16.61 -6.33
N SER A 69 14.34 -17.62 -5.47
CA SER A 69 13.58 -18.84 -5.75
C SER A 69 12.08 -18.56 -5.77
N ARG A 70 11.34 -19.34 -6.58
CA ARG A 70 9.88 -19.22 -6.69
C ARG A 70 9.18 -19.47 -5.33
N GLY A 71 9.67 -20.43 -4.56
CA GLY A 71 9.12 -20.73 -3.23
C GLY A 71 9.33 -19.59 -2.24
N ASP A 72 10.51 -18.97 -2.26
CA ASP A 72 10.79 -17.81 -1.42
C ASP A 72 9.96 -16.59 -1.84
N ALA A 73 9.86 -16.31 -3.12
CA ALA A 73 9.01 -15.24 -3.65
C ALA A 73 7.53 -15.43 -3.29
N MET A 74 7.04 -16.69 -3.35
CA MET A 74 5.67 -17.01 -2.95
C MET A 74 5.42 -16.71 -1.48
N LEU A 75 6.30 -17.15 -0.58
CA LEU A 75 6.12 -16.99 0.85
C LEU A 75 6.31 -15.54 1.31
N SER A 76 7.35 -14.87 0.81
CA SER A 76 7.73 -13.56 1.35
C SER A 76 7.06 -12.38 0.65
N ASP A 77 6.57 -12.54 -0.59
CA ASP A 77 5.87 -11.48 -1.30
C ASP A 77 4.36 -11.74 -1.40
N ILE A 78 3.96 -12.82 -2.08
CA ILE A 78 2.53 -13.05 -2.35
C ILE A 78 1.77 -13.41 -1.07
N PHE A 79 2.26 -14.42 -0.33
CA PHE A 79 1.58 -14.86 0.89
C PHE A 79 1.58 -13.77 1.95
N GLN A 80 2.73 -13.11 2.19
CA GLN A 80 2.81 -12.02 3.16
C GLN A 80 1.85 -10.88 2.84
N LEU A 81 1.83 -10.40 1.58
CA LEU A 81 0.91 -9.34 1.17
C LEU A 81 -0.55 -9.75 1.31
N THR A 82 -0.87 -11.00 0.98
CA THR A 82 -2.23 -11.54 1.14
C THR A 82 -2.64 -11.55 2.62
N GLU A 83 -1.77 -12.03 3.52
CA GLU A 83 -2.04 -12.04 4.97
C GLU A 83 -2.22 -10.62 5.54
N ASP A 84 -1.38 -9.67 5.12
CA ASP A 84 -1.51 -8.27 5.52
C ASP A 84 -2.85 -7.65 5.05
N CYS A 85 -3.26 -7.96 3.83
CA CYS A 85 -4.57 -7.53 3.30
C CYS A 85 -5.74 -8.17 4.08
N LEU A 86 -5.67 -9.46 4.38
CA LEU A 86 -6.68 -10.16 5.17
C LEU A 86 -6.74 -9.61 6.59
N TRP A 87 -5.61 -9.31 7.19
CA TRP A 87 -5.56 -8.67 8.50
C TRP A 87 -6.23 -7.30 8.48
N LEU A 88 -5.90 -6.44 7.50
CA LEU A 88 -6.54 -5.13 7.32
C LEU A 88 -8.05 -5.25 7.14
N ARG A 89 -8.50 -6.22 6.34
CA ARG A 89 -9.92 -6.47 6.09
C ARG A 89 -10.70 -6.73 7.38
N HIS A 90 -10.11 -7.47 8.30
CA HIS A 90 -10.75 -7.84 9.57
C HIS A 90 -10.60 -6.78 10.67
N HIS A 91 -9.55 -5.98 10.63
CA HIS A 91 -9.17 -5.14 11.77
C HIS A 91 -9.24 -3.63 11.51
N ALA A 92 -9.10 -3.16 10.25
CA ALA A 92 -8.97 -1.73 9.95
C ALA A 92 -10.14 -0.89 10.51
N ALA A 93 -11.37 -1.35 10.34
CA ALA A 93 -12.54 -0.64 10.85
C ALA A 93 -12.50 -0.47 12.37
N LYS A 94 -12.04 -1.48 13.11
CA LYS A 94 -11.93 -1.43 14.58
C LYS A 94 -10.76 -0.56 15.03
N VAL A 95 -9.60 -0.70 14.38
CA VAL A 95 -8.37 0.03 14.75
C VAL A 95 -8.51 1.53 14.47
N LEU A 96 -9.26 1.90 13.44
CA LEU A 96 -9.45 3.29 13.04
C LEU A 96 -10.76 3.91 13.59
N ALA A 97 -11.51 3.17 14.41
CA ALA A 97 -12.71 3.70 15.06
C ALA A 97 -12.35 4.74 16.11
N ASP A 98 -13.23 5.72 16.25
CA ASP A 98 -13.12 6.68 17.36
C ASP A 98 -13.18 5.96 18.71
N GLU A 99 -12.29 6.32 19.62
CA GLU A 99 -12.22 5.75 20.95
C GLU A 99 -12.79 6.73 22.00
N SER A 100 -13.75 6.25 22.79
CA SER A 100 -14.20 7.00 23.96
C SER A 100 -13.24 6.74 25.12
N VAL A 101 -12.73 7.80 25.73
CA VAL A 101 -11.82 7.69 26.87
C VAL A 101 -12.43 8.25 28.14
N PRO A 102 -12.07 7.75 29.34
CA PRO A 102 -12.59 8.26 30.62
C PRO A 102 -12.35 9.76 30.74
N THR A 103 -13.42 10.47 31.10
CA THR A 103 -13.35 11.92 31.30
C THR A 103 -13.03 12.20 32.79
N PRO A 104 -11.97 12.96 33.09
CA PRO A 104 -11.67 13.36 34.48
C PRO A 104 -12.81 14.11 35.15
N ILE A 105 -12.96 13.95 36.46
CA ILE A 105 -14.02 14.63 37.23
C ILE A 105 -13.97 16.15 37.07
N THR A 106 -12.80 16.72 36.86
CA THR A 106 -12.58 18.14 36.58
C THR A 106 -13.23 18.63 35.27
N LEU A 107 -13.56 17.71 34.36
CA LEU A 107 -14.25 17.98 33.08
C LEU A 107 -15.68 17.41 33.09
N MET A 108 -16.33 17.36 34.23
CA MET A 108 -17.70 16.86 34.35
C MET A 108 -18.65 17.56 33.36
N GLY A 109 -19.45 16.76 32.64
CA GLY A 109 -20.32 17.23 31.55
C GLY A 109 -19.65 17.32 30.18
N LYS A 110 -18.37 16.93 30.03
CA LYS A 110 -17.65 16.77 28.75
C LYS A 110 -17.52 15.31 28.41
N GLN A 111 -17.25 15.04 27.12
CA GLN A 111 -16.87 13.72 26.61
C GLN A 111 -15.49 13.82 25.97
N CYS A 112 -14.59 12.92 26.34
CA CYS A 112 -13.26 12.83 25.76
C CYS A 112 -13.24 11.68 24.74
N ARG A 113 -12.65 11.93 23.56
CA ARG A 113 -12.49 10.94 22.51
C ARG A 113 -11.12 11.06 21.86
N ILE A 114 -10.60 9.94 21.39
CA ILE A 114 -9.46 9.89 20.47
C ILE A 114 -10.03 9.73 19.07
N LEU A 115 -9.66 10.60 18.16
CA LEU A 115 -10.09 10.60 16.77
C LEU A 115 -8.88 10.30 15.87
N TYR A 116 -9.03 9.35 14.96
CA TYR A 116 -8.01 9.02 13.96
C TYR A 116 -8.30 9.77 12.67
N GLN A 117 -7.32 10.54 12.17
CA GLN A 117 -7.46 11.33 10.96
C GLN A 117 -6.33 11.02 9.97
N SER A 118 -6.66 11.02 8.68
CA SER A 118 -5.66 10.88 7.63
C SER A 118 -4.64 12.02 7.66
N ARG A 119 -3.39 11.73 7.32
CA ARG A 119 -2.31 12.71 7.16
C ARG A 119 -2.36 13.45 5.83
N GLY A 120 -3.14 12.94 4.89
CA GLY A 120 -3.29 13.46 3.54
C GLY A 120 -2.51 12.66 2.52
N VAL A 121 -1.22 12.86 2.37
CA VAL A 121 -0.37 12.12 1.42
C VAL A 121 0.72 11.39 2.17
N VAL A 122 0.87 10.09 1.87
CA VAL A 122 1.97 9.25 2.36
C VAL A 122 2.84 8.86 1.18
N VAL A 123 4.13 9.11 1.29
CA VAL A 123 5.13 8.65 0.31
C VAL A 123 5.77 7.39 0.85
N VAL A 124 5.66 6.31 0.10
CA VAL A 124 6.27 5.01 0.40
C VAL A 124 7.50 4.84 -0.48
N ILE A 125 8.67 4.69 0.11
CA ILE A 125 9.92 4.38 -0.58
C ILE A 125 10.32 2.97 -0.18
N SER A 126 10.11 2.01 -1.09
CA SER A 126 10.30 0.60 -0.79
C SER A 126 11.68 0.08 -1.21
N PRO A 127 12.24 -0.88 -0.47
CA PRO A 127 13.51 -1.53 -0.80
C PRO A 127 13.34 -2.55 -1.92
N TRP A 128 14.48 -3.17 -2.31
CA TRP A 128 14.56 -4.13 -3.42
C TRP A 128 14.34 -5.60 -3.00
N ASN A 129 14.48 -5.93 -1.73
CA ASN A 129 14.55 -7.33 -1.25
C ASN A 129 13.20 -8.06 -1.26
N LEU A 130 12.10 -7.37 -1.00
CA LEU A 130 10.73 -7.87 -1.15
C LEU A 130 9.95 -6.86 -2.01
N PRO A 131 10.12 -6.94 -3.33
CA PRO A 131 9.78 -5.83 -4.23
C PRO A 131 8.29 -5.53 -4.31
N LEU A 132 7.43 -6.51 -4.07
CA LEU A 132 5.98 -6.33 -4.06
C LEU A 132 5.46 -6.11 -2.63
N ALA A 133 5.78 -7.02 -1.70
CA ALA A 133 5.16 -7.03 -0.38
C ALA A 133 5.39 -5.73 0.40
N ILE A 134 6.64 -5.31 0.61
CA ILE A 134 6.93 -4.17 1.50
C ILE A 134 6.27 -2.88 1.00
N GLY A 135 6.39 -2.61 -0.30
CA GLY A 135 5.81 -1.41 -0.89
C GLY A 135 4.29 -1.40 -0.82
N MET A 136 3.66 -2.51 -1.22
CA MET A 136 2.21 -2.64 -1.25
C MET A 136 1.59 -2.72 0.14
N THR A 137 2.18 -3.45 1.09
CA THR A 137 1.74 -3.47 2.49
C THR A 137 1.70 -2.05 3.06
N ALA A 138 2.79 -1.30 2.97
CA ALA A 138 2.82 0.08 3.45
C ALA A 138 1.79 0.97 2.74
N ALA A 139 1.62 0.81 1.43
CA ALA A 139 0.63 1.53 0.64
C ALA A 139 -0.80 1.22 1.10
N MET A 140 -1.13 -0.06 1.34
CA MET A 140 -2.45 -0.48 1.79
C MET A 140 -2.76 0.03 3.20
N PHE A 141 -1.83 -0.05 4.13
CA PHE A 141 -2.03 0.52 5.47
C PHE A 141 -2.29 2.02 5.43
N ALA A 142 -1.53 2.76 4.61
CA ALA A 142 -1.74 4.20 4.43
C ALA A 142 -3.09 4.52 3.78
N PHE A 143 -3.48 3.77 2.75
CA PHE A 143 -4.76 3.92 2.05
C PHE A 143 -5.95 3.62 2.97
N MET A 144 -5.89 2.52 3.73
CA MET A 144 -6.95 2.16 4.70
C MET A 144 -7.13 3.23 5.78
N ALA A 145 -6.06 3.95 6.14
CA ALA A 145 -6.14 5.12 7.04
C ALA A 145 -6.63 6.40 6.34
N GLY A 146 -7.07 6.34 5.08
CA GLY A 146 -7.66 7.47 4.33
C GLY A 146 -6.65 8.41 3.70
N ASN A 147 -5.43 7.96 3.47
CA ASN A 147 -4.40 8.76 2.81
C ASN A 147 -4.32 8.44 1.31
N ALA A 148 -3.97 9.44 0.51
CA ALA A 148 -3.43 9.21 -0.81
C ALA A 148 -2.00 8.69 -0.70
N VAL A 149 -1.60 7.78 -1.61
CA VAL A 149 -0.28 7.16 -1.56
C VAL A 149 0.49 7.47 -2.83
N VAL A 150 1.76 7.79 -2.65
CA VAL A 150 2.74 7.85 -3.74
C VAL A 150 3.79 6.79 -3.45
N LEU A 151 3.82 5.74 -4.27
CA LEU A 151 4.77 4.64 -4.12
C LEU A 151 5.97 4.84 -5.04
N LYS A 152 7.18 4.83 -4.47
CA LYS A 152 8.46 4.78 -5.19
C LYS A 152 9.10 3.42 -4.94
N PRO A 153 8.99 2.44 -5.86
CA PRO A 153 9.69 1.17 -5.74
C PRO A 153 11.21 1.36 -5.87
N SER A 154 11.96 0.30 -5.53
CA SER A 154 13.40 0.31 -5.74
C SER A 154 13.74 0.27 -7.24
N GLU A 155 14.78 0.97 -7.65
CA GLU A 155 15.33 0.90 -9.00
C GLU A 155 15.96 -0.46 -9.34
N HIS A 156 16.28 -1.27 -8.34
CA HIS A 156 16.86 -2.61 -8.55
C HIS A 156 15.80 -3.68 -8.88
N THR A 157 14.58 -3.52 -8.35
CA THR A 157 13.44 -4.42 -8.58
C THR A 157 12.16 -3.57 -8.62
N PRO A 158 11.96 -2.78 -9.68
CA PRO A 158 10.91 -1.76 -9.70
C PRO A 158 9.50 -2.31 -9.91
N MET A 159 9.34 -3.56 -10.35
CA MET A 159 8.04 -4.20 -10.56
C MET A 159 7.04 -3.34 -11.37
N VAL A 160 7.54 -2.54 -12.32
CA VAL A 160 6.75 -1.51 -13.02
C VAL A 160 5.48 -2.08 -13.61
N GLN A 161 5.60 -3.19 -14.35
CA GLN A 161 4.45 -3.81 -15.01
C GLN A 161 3.38 -4.29 -14.01
N ALA A 162 3.79 -4.79 -12.85
CA ALA A 162 2.86 -5.25 -11.82
C ALA A 162 2.19 -4.06 -11.10
N LEU A 163 2.96 -3.04 -10.76
CA LEU A 163 2.44 -1.87 -10.03
C LEU A 163 1.58 -0.95 -10.90
N GLU A 164 1.70 -0.99 -12.22
CA GLU A 164 0.83 -0.25 -13.15
C GLU A 164 -0.52 -0.95 -13.38
N GLU A 165 -0.62 -2.26 -13.12
CA GLU A 165 -1.88 -3.02 -13.22
C GLU A 165 -2.70 -3.00 -11.92
N ILE A 166 -2.07 -2.78 -10.77
CA ILE A 166 -2.70 -2.70 -9.44
C ILE A 166 -3.28 -1.30 -9.21
#